data_8c017a015a58a95a85a55a1fa0c32048
#
_entry.id   8c017a015a58a95a85a55a1fa0c32048
#
_cell.length_a   1.000
_cell.length_b   1.000
_cell.length_c   1.000
_cell.angle_alpha   90.00
_cell.angle_beta   90.00
_cell.angle_gamma   90.00
#
_symmetry.space_group_name_H-M   'P 1'
#
loop_
_entity.id
_entity.type
_entity.pdbx_description
1 polymer ?
#
loop_
_entity_poly.entity_id
_entity_poly.type
_entity_poly.pdbx_seq_one_letter_code
_entity_poly.pdbx_strand_id
1 'polypeptide(L)'
;MSAEKESIYTDGSYMSLSGGTWHLEDSPFKSGWIMQMLARHPDFKPMQVCEIGCGAGGILVELRKTLPEGTRFTGYEISPQAHAMSLQFSNERIRFVLGSAFDDAEHYDLALVMDVIEHVEDCFAFLRQTKPKARIKILHIPLDAHASAILRGRNAWDDVGHIHIFTLETALKTLEYSGYRIHDWFLTEAASVPTGSIRTRLANLLRRPLGKVSPILSARLLGGSSLLVFAD
;
A
#
# COMPACT_ATOMS: atom_id res chain seq x y z
N MET A 1 -0.42 -2.93 -18.94
CA MET A 1 0.94 -2.36 -18.78
C MET A 1 1.65 -2.43 -20.11
N SER A 2 2.32 -1.36 -20.56
CA SER A 2 3.27 -1.54 -21.65
C SER A 2 4.37 -2.49 -21.12
N ALA A 3 4.80 -3.44 -21.94
CA ALA A 3 5.82 -4.43 -21.58
C ALA A 3 7.10 -3.81 -20.96
N GLU A 4 7.39 -2.54 -21.26
CA GLU A 4 8.53 -1.80 -20.72
C GLU A 4 8.43 -1.40 -19.23
N LYS A 5 7.21 -1.19 -18.69
CA LYS A 5 7.05 -0.77 -17.27
C LYS A 5 6.84 -1.96 -16.31
N GLU A 6 6.29 -3.07 -16.79
CA GLU A 6 6.38 -4.35 -16.07
C GLU A 6 7.84 -4.78 -15.90
N SER A 7 8.71 -4.38 -16.83
CA SER A 7 10.12 -4.76 -16.82
C SER A 7 10.85 -4.26 -15.57
N ILE A 8 10.59 -3.04 -15.07
CA ILE A 8 11.34 -2.50 -13.91
C ILE A 8 11.18 -3.35 -12.64
N TYR A 9 10.03 -3.98 -12.45
CA TYR A 9 9.78 -4.88 -11.31
C TYR A 9 10.32 -6.29 -11.56
N THR A 10 10.42 -6.71 -12.82
CA THR A 10 10.83 -8.06 -13.19
C THR A 10 12.30 -8.14 -13.60
N ASP A 11 12.92 -7.05 -14.10
CA ASP A 11 14.33 -6.99 -14.51
C ASP A 11 15.31 -6.65 -13.36
N GLY A 12 14.79 -6.31 -12.18
CA GLY A 12 15.58 -5.97 -11.00
C GLY A 12 15.94 -4.49 -10.86
N SER A 13 15.53 -3.63 -11.80
CA SER A 13 15.81 -2.18 -11.74
C SER A 13 15.19 -1.53 -10.51
N TYR A 14 14.00 -1.95 -10.10
CA TYR A 14 13.33 -1.43 -8.91
C TYR A 14 14.09 -1.73 -7.61
N MET A 15 14.83 -2.83 -7.54
CA MET A 15 15.65 -3.16 -6.38
C MET A 15 16.70 -2.06 -6.08
N SER A 16 17.28 -1.47 -7.13
CA SER A 16 18.21 -0.34 -6.98
C SER A 16 17.50 0.93 -6.54
N LEU A 17 16.28 1.18 -7.03
CA LEU A 17 15.46 2.35 -6.67
C LEU A 17 14.95 2.28 -5.23
N SER A 18 14.62 1.09 -4.72
CA SER A 18 14.14 0.84 -3.36
C SER A 18 15.26 0.71 -2.32
N GLY A 19 16.50 1.03 -2.66
CA GLY A 19 17.64 0.87 -1.75
C GLY A 19 17.96 -0.59 -1.38
N GLY A 20 17.46 -1.56 -2.15
CA GLY A 20 17.72 -2.99 -1.95
C GLY A 20 16.87 -3.68 -0.87
N THR A 21 15.98 -2.95 -0.19
CA THR A 21 15.20 -3.48 0.94
C THR A 21 13.74 -3.77 0.63
N TRP A 22 13.25 -3.32 -0.55
CA TRP A 22 11.82 -3.39 -0.88
C TRP A 22 10.94 -2.83 0.24
N HIS A 23 11.40 -1.74 0.88
CA HIS A 23 10.68 -1.04 1.94
C HIS A 23 10.29 -1.92 3.14
N LEU A 24 11.09 -2.96 3.45
CA LEU A 24 10.85 -3.81 4.62
C LEU A 24 10.81 -3.01 5.91
N GLU A 25 11.58 -1.93 6.00
CA GLU A 25 11.64 -1.02 7.14
C GLU A 25 10.32 -0.30 7.45
N ASP A 26 9.43 -0.15 6.45
CA ASP A 26 8.12 0.49 6.60
C ASP A 26 7.05 -0.49 7.09
N SER A 27 7.32 -1.79 7.04
CA SER A 27 6.36 -2.86 7.34
C SER A 27 5.76 -2.78 8.75
N PRO A 28 6.52 -2.45 9.82
CA PRO A 28 5.95 -2.27 11.15
C PRO A 28 4.93 -1.13 11.23
N PHE A 29 5.16 -0.03 10.51
CA PHE A 29 4.23 1.11 10.48
C PHE A 29 2.97 0.78 9.69
N LYS A 30 3.12 0.20 8.49
CA LYS A 30 1.99 -0.21 7.65
C LYS A 30 1.12 -1.26 8.34
N SER A 31 1.73 -2.27 8.97
CA SER A 31 0.98 -3.26 9.76
C SER A 31 0.27 -2.64 10.95
N GLY A 32 0.89 -1.65 11.62
CA GLY A 32 0.26 -0.87 12.70
C GLY A 32 -0.99 -0.14 12.24
N TRP A 33 -0.97 0.50 11.06
CA TRP A 33 -2.15 1.16 10.49
C TRP A 33 -3.25 0.18 10.11
N ILE A 34 -2.88 -1.00 9.55
CA ILE A 34 -3.84 -2.07 9.27
C ILE A 34 -4.50 -2.54 10.57
N MET A 35 -3.71 -2.78 11.64
CA MET A 35 -4.26 -3.17 12.94
C MET A 35 -5.14 -2.09 13.56
N GLN A 36 -4.79 -0.81 13.39
CA GLN A 36 -5.64 0.31 13.81
C GLN A 36 -6.98 0.31 13.07
N MET A 37 -6.98 0.05 11.75
CA MET A 37 -8.20 -0.08 10.96
C MET A 37 -9.05 -1.27 11.45
N LEU A 38 -8.44 -2.44 11.65
CA LEU A 38 -9.14 -3.62 12.16
C LEU A 38 -9.72 -3.40 13.56
N ALA A 39 -9.03 -2.67 14.43
CA ALA A 39 -9.53 -2.32 15.76
C ALA A 39 -10.79 -1.43 15.74
N ARG A 40 -11.00 -0.66 14.67
CA ARG A 40 -12.22 0.13 14.44
C ARG A 40 -13.40 -0.73 13.96
N HIS A 41 -13.12 -1.97 13.52
CA HIS A 41 -14.08 -2.96 13.03
C HIS A 41 -13.98 -4.28 13.81
N PRO A 42 -14.26 -4.30 15.13
CA PRO A 42 -13.95 -5.43 16.02
C PRO A 42 -14.73 -6.71 15.70
N ASP A 43 -15.85 -6.60 14.99
CA ASP A 43 -16.65 -7.74 14.53
C ASP A 43 -16.04 -8.44 13.30
N PHE A 44 -15.11 -7.79 12.61
CA PHE A 44 -14.39 -8.36 11.47
C PHE A 44 -13.08 -9.02 11.93
N LYS A 45 -13.04 -10.34 11.89
CA LYS A 45 -11.89 -11.17 12.30
C LYS A 45 -11.43 -12.03 11.13
N PRO A 46 -10.50 -11.54 10.30
CA PRO A 46 -10.04 -12.29 9.13
C PRO A 46 -9.22 -13.51 9.55
N MET A 47 -9.53 -14.65 8.98
CA MET A 47 -8.80 -15.91 9.15
C MET A 47 -7.94 -16.24 7.92
N GLN A 48 -8.37 -15.78 6.73
CA GLN A 48 -7.65 -15.91 5.47
C GLN A 48 -7.31 -14.51 4.95
N VAL A 49 -6.04 -14.17 4.94
CA VAL A 49 -5.54 -12.85 4.54
C VAL A 49 -4.62 -13.00 3.33
N CYS A 50 -4.83 -12.20 2.29
CA CYS A 50 -3.83 -12.07 1.24
C CYS A 50 -3.30 -10.64 1.12
N GLU A 51 -2.11 -10.51 0.57
CA GLU A 51 -1.52 -9.24 0.16
C GLU A 51 -1.17 -9.33 -1.32
N ILE A 52 -1.70 -8.40 -2.12
CA ILE A 52 -1.45 -8.30 -3.55
C ILE A 52 -0.36 -7.26 -3.76
N GLY A 53 0.78 -7.68 -4.34
CA GLY A 53 1.99 -6.87 -4.40
C GLY A 53 2.70 -6.82 -3.04
N CYS A 54 2.97 -8.00 -2.46
CA CYS A 54 3.50 -8.08 -1.09
C CYS A 54 4.98 -7.70 -0.95
N GLY A 55 5.67 -7.43 -2.07
CA GLY A 55 7.10 -7.12 -2.05
C GLY A 55 7.90 -8.21 -1.35
N ALA A 56 8.78 -7.83 -0.43
CA ALA A 56 9.57 -8.74 0.38
C ALA A 56 8.79 -9.39 1.56
N GLY A 57 7.47 -9.17 1.67
CA GLY A 57 6.59 -9.90 2.59
C GLY A 57 6.53 -9.37 4.02
N GLY A 58 7.15 -8.22 4.31
CA GLY A 58 7.32 -7.72 5.67
C GLY A 58 6.01 -7.41 6.39
N ILE A 59 4.97 -6.91 5.70
CA ILE A 59 3.67 -6.59 6.30
C ILE A 59 3.00 -7.86 6.83
N LEU A 60 2.98 -8.95 6.06
CA LEU A 60 2.42 -10.22 6.49
C LEU A 60 3.17 -10.80 7.68
N VAL A 61 4.50 -10.64 7.73
CA VAL A 61 5.33 -11.06 8.86
C VAL A 61 4.94 -10.32 10.14
N GLU A 62 4.73 -9.01 10.07
CA GLU A 62 4.31 -8.21 11.22
C GLU A 62 2.87 -8.55 11.65
N LEU A 63 1.93 -8.68 10.72
CA LEU A 63 0.55 -9.04 11.01
C LEU A 63 0.42 -10.43 11.65
N ARG A 64 1.26 -11.38 11.27
CA ARG A 64 1.30 -12.72 11.90
C ARG A 64 1.57 -12.65 13.39
N LYS A 65 2.31 -11.64 13.88
CA LYS A 65 2.63 -11.48 15.30
C LYS A 65 1.43 -11.01 16.12
N THR A 66 0.45 -10.36 15.47
CA THR A 66 -0.64 -9.65 16.14
C THR A 66 -2.01 -10.28 15.89
N LEU A 67 -2.23 -10.88 14.72
CA LEU A 67 -3.47 -11.56 14.38
C LEU A 67 -3.52 -12.98 15.01
N PRO A 68 -4.72 -13.53 15.25
CA PRO A 68 -4.90 -14.83 15.89
C PRO A 68 -4.04 -15.94 15.28
N GLU A 69 -3.62 -16.90 16.08
CA GLU A 69 -2.72 -17.99 15.65
C GLU A 69 -3.29 -18.82 14.49
N GLY A 70 -4.63 -18.93 14.40
CA GLY A 70 -5.31 -19.60 13.30
C GLY A 70 -5.30 -18.87 11.97
N THR A 71 -4.91 -17.57 11.93
CA THR A 71 -4.90 -16.78 10.70
C THR A 71 -3.81 -17.28 9.73
N ARG A 72 -4.18 -17.46 8.46
CA ARG A 72 -3.30 -17.85 7.36
C ARG A 72 -3.08 -16.67 6.42
N PHE A 73 -1.88 -16.57 5.86
CA PHE A 73 -1.46 -15.45 5.03
C PHE A 73 -0.91 -15.95 3.70
N THR A 74 -1.29 -15.27 2.62
CA THR A 74 -0.73 -15.49 1.28
C THR A 74 -0.26 -14.17 0.71
N GLY A 75 1.03 -14.06 0.38
CA GLY A 75 1.59 -12.92 -0.35
C GLY A 75 1.73 -13.25 -1.83
N TYR A 76 1.20 -12.40 -2.70
CA TYR A 76 1.39 -12.49 -4.15
C TYR A 76 2.33 -11.39 -4.61
N GLU A 77 3.35 -11.78 -5.36
CA GLU A 77 4.37 -10.86 -5.88
C GLU A 77 4.77 -11.24 -7.29
N ILE A 78 4.81 -10.27 -8.19
CA ILE A 78 5.19 -10.49 -9.60
C ILE A 78 6.70 -10.36 -9.83
N SER A 79 7.41 -9.64 -8.93
CA SER A 79 8.86 -9.50 -8.97
C SER A 79 9.56 -10.75 -8.47
N PRO A 80 10.37 -11.44 -9.30
CA PRO A 80 11.15 -12.59 -8.83
C PRO A 80 12.13 -12.23 -7.70
N GLN A 81 12.69 -11.02 -7.72
CA GLN A 81 13.66 -10.56 -6.73
C GLN A 81 13.00 -10.34 -5.36
N ALA A 82 11.87 -9.63 -5.34
CA ALA A 82 11.11 -9.41 -4.10
C ALA A 82 10.57 -10.73 -3.54
N HIS A 83 10.01 -11.58 -4.42
CA HIS A 83 9.56 -12.91 -4.03
C HIS A 83 10.70 -13.75 -3.43
N ALA A 84 11.88 -13.74 -4.03
CA ALA A 84 13.04 -14.48 -3.47
C ALA A 84 13.38 -13.99 -2.04
N MET A 85 13.27 -12.68 -1.79
CA MET A 85 13.47 -12.12 -0.44
C MET A 85 12.38 -12.56 0.53
N SER A 86 11.13 -12.68 0.08
CA SER A 86 10.00 -13.07 0.93
C SER A 86 10.06 -14.52 1.38
N LEU A 87 10.65 -15.41 0.58
CA LEU A 87 10.69 -16.86 0.86
C LEU A 87 11.33 -17.22 2.21
N GLN A 88 12.29 -16.43 2.72
CA GLN A 88 12.90 -16.64 4.04
C GLN A 88 11.89 -16.57 5.20
N PHE A 89 10.74 -15.93 4.99
CA PHE A 89 9.68 -15.77 5.97
C PHE A 89 8.56 -16.80 5.82
N SER A 90 8.62 -17.68 4.80
CA SER A 90 7.65 -18.73 4.58
C SER A 90 7.62 -19.70 5.76
N ASN A 91 6.42 -20.09 6.17
CA ASN A 91 6.19 -21.08 7.24
C ASN A 91 4.77 -21.66 7.10
N GLU A 92 4.32 -22.44 8.07
CA GLU A 92 2.99 -23.05 8.06
C GLU A 92 1.82 -22.06 8.03
N ARG A 93 2.04 -20.80 8.43
CA ARG A 93 1.02 -19.73 8.43
C ARG A 93 1.16 -18.73 7.29
N ILE A 94 2.36 -18.59 6.70
CA ILE A 94 2.63 -17.62 5.62
C ILE A 94 3.20 -18.36 4.43
N ARG A 95 2.57 -18.21 3.27
CA ARG A 95 3.12 -18.61 1.97
C ARG A 95 3.29 -17.41 1.05
N PHE A 96 4.27 -17.47 0.18
CA PHE A 96 4.50 -16.48 -0.87
C PHE A 96 4.41 -17.14 -2.23
N VAL A 97 3.73 -16.48 -3.17
CA VAL A 97 3.47 -16.97 -4.52
C VAL A 97 4.07 -15.98 -5.52
N LEU A 98 4.96 -16.45 -6.38
CA LEU A 98 5.44 -15.67 -7.52
C LEU A 98 4.39 -15.70 -8.61
N GLY A 99 3.74 -14.58 -8.84
CA GLY A 99 2.71 -14.44 -9.87
C GLY A 99 1.57 -13.51 -9.44
N SER A 100 0.56 -13.43 -10.30
CA SER A 100 -0.61 -12.62 -10.07
C SER A 100 -1.60 -13.32 -9.13
N ALA A 101 -2.14 -12.57 -8.17
CA ALA A 101 -3.26 -13.04 -7.35
C ALA A 101 -4.50 -13.38 -8.18
N PHE A 102 -4.60 -12.84 -9.40
CA PHE A 102 -5.77 -13.03 -10.27
C PHE A 102 -5.74 -14.37 -11.01
N ASP A 103 -4.58 -15.02 -11.05
CA ASP A 103 -4.42 -16.36 -11.64
C ASP A 103 -4.81 -17.48 -10.66
N ASP A 104 -4.97 -17.14 -9.38
CA ASP A 104 -5.36 -18.06 -8.31
C ASP A 104 -6.87 -17.98 -8.08
N ALA A 105 -7.53 -19.14 -7.91
CA ALA A 105 -8.96 -19.23 -7.63
C ALA A 105 -9.32 -19.02 -6.15
N GLU A 106 -8.32 -18.84 -5.27
CA GLU A 106 -8.56 -18.66 -3.84
C GLU A 106 -9.29 -17.36 -3.51
N HIS A 107 -10.11 -17.43 -2.46
CA HIS A 107 -10.83 -16.29 -1.89
C HIS A 107 -10.44 -16.10 -0.44
N TYR A 108 -10.43 -14.85 -0.01
CA TYR A 108 -9.93 -14.44 1.29
C TYR A 108 -10.99 -13.68 2.11
N ASP A 109 -10.81 -13.60 3.41
CA ASP A 109 -11.60 -12.69 4.24
C ASP A 109 -11.13 -11.25 4.02
N LEU A 110 -9.81 -11.06 3.93
CA LEU A 110 -9.16 -9.76 3.79
C LEU A 110 -8.11 -9.80 2.67
N ALA A 111 -8.19 -8.85 1.74
CA ALA A 111 -7.11 -8.54 0.82
C ALA A 111 -6.47 -7.19 1.18
N LEU A 112 -5.15 -7.18 1.22
CA LEU A 112 -4.33 -5.99 1.39
C LEU A 112 -3.78 -5.56 0.03
N VAL A 113 -3.87 -4.26 -0.26
CA VAL A 113 -3.28 -3.63 -1.45
C VAL A 113 -2.55 -2.38 -0.96
N MET A 114 -1.26 -2.50 -0.71
CA MET A 114 -0.48 -1.49 -0.01
C MET A 114 0.52 -0.84 -0.96
N ASP A 115 0.21 0.38 -1.41
CA ASP A 115 1.04 1.16 -2.36
C ASP A 115 1.28 0.40 -3.67
N VAL A 116 0.20 0.01 -4.35
CA VAL A 116 0.24 -0.76 -5.60
C VAL A 116 -0.47 -0.04 -6.74
N ILE A 117 -1.67 0.51 -6.52
CA ILE A 117 -2.53 0.99 -7.61
C ILE A 117 -1.93 2.17 -8.37
N GLU A 118 -1.07 2.95 -7.74
CA GLU A 118 -0.34 4.06 -8.33
C GLU A 118 0.69 3.63 -9.39
N HIS A 119 1.08 2.35 -9.37
CA HIS A 119 2.03 1.74 -10.29
C HIS A 119 1.37 0.96 -11.43
N VAL A 120 0.08 0.64 -11.32
CA VAL A 120 -0.64 -0.21 -12.25
C VAL A 120 -1.23 0.61 -13.39
N GLU A 121 -0.89 0.29 -14.65
CA GLU A 121 -1.35 1.06 -15.81
C GLU A 121 -2.88 1.17 -15.90
N ASP A 122 -3.60 0.04 -15.86
CA ASP A 122 -5.06 0.02 -15.78
C ASP A 122 -5.50 -0.23 -14.32
N CYS A 123 -5.38 0.81 -13.50
CA CYS A 123 -5.75 0.73 -12.09
C CYS A 123 -7.24 0.40 -11.89
N PHE A 124 -8.12 0.78 -12.82
CA PHE A 124 -9.55 0.46 -12.73
C PHE A 124 -9.82 -1.03 -12.99
N ALA A 125 -9.17 -1.63 -13.99
CA ALA A 125 -9.27 -3.07 -14.23
C ALA A 125 -8.69 -3.86 -13.06
N PHE A 126 -7.53 -3.45 -12.54
CA PHE A 126 -6.90 -4.04 -11.36
C PHE A 126 -7.84 -4.03 -10.15
N LEU A 127 -8.43 -2.89 -9.83
CA LEU A 127 -9.37 -2.74 -8.73
C LEU A 127 -10.61 -3.64 -8.91
N ARG A 128 -11.17 -3.70 -10.12
CA ARG A 128 -12.31 -4.58 -10.41
C ARG A 128 -11.95 -6.07 -10.28
N GLN A 129 -10.73 -6.48 -10.65
CA GLN A 129 -10.24 -7.84 -10.46
C GLN A 129 -9.93 -8.16 -8.99
N THR A 130 -9.46 -7.19 -8.23
CA THR A 130 -9.22 -7.32 -6.77
C THR A 130 -10.51 -7.51 -5.98
N LYS A 131 -11.60 -6.88 -6.43
CA LYS A 131 -12.87 -6.87 -5.69
C LYS A 131 -13.38 -8.27 -5.33
N PRO A 132 -13.48 -9.26 -6.25
CA PRO A 132 -13.96 -10.60 -5.93
C PRO A 132 -12.97 -11.43 -5.10
N LYS A 133 -11.71 -11.01 -4.92
CA LYS A 133 -10.69 -11.80 -4.24
C LYS A 133 -10.88 -11.92 -2.74
N ALA A 134 -11.55 -10.96 -2.12
CA ALA A 134 -11.79 -11.00 -0.68
C ALA A 134 -13.12 -10.34 -0.32
N ARG A 135 -13.66 -10.71 0.86
CA ARG A 135 -14.85 -10.06 1.40
C ARG A 135 -14.60 -8.59 1.71
N ILE A 136 -13.46 -8.29 2.35
CA ILE A 136 -13.01 -6.93 2.68
C ILE A 136 -11.65 -6.67 2.05
N LYS A 137 -11.44 -5.43 1.64
CA LYS A 137 -10.14 -4.94 1.19
C LYS A 137 -9.68 -3.80 2.08
N ILE A 138 -8.39 -3.81 2.44
CA ILE A 138 -7.70 -2.64 2.98
C ILE A 138 -6.74 -2.17 1.90
N LEU A 139 -6.95 -0.93 1.43
CA LEU A 139 -6.11 -0.32 0.41
C LEU A 139 -5.38 0.87 1.02
N HIS A 140 -4.08 0.97 0.73
CA HIS A 140 -3.24 2.11 1.09
C HIS A 140 -2.80 2.81 -0.19
N ILE A 141 -3.08 4.11 -0.31
CA ILE A 141 -2.94 4.87 -1.55
C ILE A 141 -2.19 6.17 -1.23
N PRO A 142 -1.00 6.40 -1.80
CA PRO A 142 -0.27 7.65 -1.62
C PRO A 142 -1.04 8.84 -2.21
N LEU A 143 -1.05 9.97 -1.47
CA LEU A 143 -1.71 11.20 -1.89
C LEU A 143 -0.67 12.22 -2.38
N ASP A 144 -0.09 11.95 -3.56
CA ASP A 144 1.02 12.73 -4.10
C ASP A 144 0.58 13.98 -4.86
N ALA A 145 -0.70 14.08 -5.22
CA ALA A 145 -1.27 15.28 -5.85
C ALA A 145 -1.62 16.35 -4.81
N HIS A 146 -0.58 16.99 -4.27
CA HIS A 146 -0.72 18.07 -3.29
C HIS A 146 -0.12 19.38 -3.81
N ALA A 147 -0.55 20.52 -3.26
CA ALA A 147 -0.20 21.85 -3.79
C ALA A 147 1.31 22.05 -3.90
N SER A 148 2.10 21.64 -2.90
CA SER A 148 3.54 21.81 -2.94
C SER A 148 4.24 20.90 -3.98
N ALA A 149 3.66 19.77 -4.38
CA ALA A 149 4.17 18.95 -5.48
C ALA A 149 3.84 19.58 -6.83
N ILE A 150 2.61 20.03 -7.00
CA ILE A 150 2.16 20.72 -8.23
C ILE A 150 3.03 21.96 -8.51
N LEU A 151 3.32 22.76 -7.48
CA LEU A 151 4.18 23.96 -7.60
C LEU A 151 5.64 23.62 -7.93
N ARG A 152 6.13 22.42 -7.58
CA ARG A 152 7.48 21.95 -7.95
C ARG A 152 7.56 21.46 -9.40
N GLY A 153 6.40 21.23 -10.02
CA GLY A 153 6.29 20.76 -11.39
C GLY A 153 6.55 19.25 -11.56
N ARG A 154 6.68 18.84 -12.81
CA ARG A 154 6.74 17.44 -13.25
C ARG A 154 7.73 16.58 -12.48
N ASN A 155 8.93 17.09 -12.20
CA ASN A 155 10.00 16.34 -11.54
C ASN A 155 9.66 15.93 -10.08
N ALA A 156 8.50 16.37 -9.55
CA ALA A 156 8.07 15.96 -8.22
C ALA A 156 7.68 14.48 -8.13
N TRP A 157 7.42 13.83 -9.25
CA TRP A 157 6.89 12.46 -9.35
C TRP A 157 7.79 11.48 -10.11
N ASP A 158 8.88 11.97 -10.73
CA ASP A 158 9.74 11.17 -11.60
C ASP A 158 10.52 10.08 -10.82
N ASP A 159 10.77 10.29 -9.52
CA ASP A 159 11.68 9.46 -8.73
C ASP A 159 11.04 8.20 -8.12
N VAL A 160 9.69 8.09 -8.12
CA VAL A 160 8.98 7.05 -7.35
C VAL A 160 8.23 6.03 -8.23
N GLY A 161 8.26 6.18 -9.55
CA GLY A 161 7.59 5.26 -10.48
C GLY A 161 6.06 5.32 -10.44
N HIS A 162 5.47 6.32 -9.78
CA HIS A 162 4.02 6.51 -9.73
C HIS A 162 3.53 7.02 -11.07
N ILE A 163 2.61 6.29 -11.70
CA ILE A 163 1.95 6.69 -12.95
C ILE A 163 0.56 7.28 -12.70
N HIS A 164 -0.02 6.97 -11.54
CA HIS A 164 -1.24 7.60 -11.05
C HIS A 164 -0.94 8.45 -9.82
N ILE A 165 -1.32 9.72 -9.89
CA ILE A 165 -1.06 10.71 -8.84
C ILE A 165 -2.41 11.10 -8.23
N PHE A 166 -2.65 10.69 -6.99
CA PHE A 166 -3.94 10.85 -6.33
C PHE A 166 -3.99 12.05 -5.38
N THR A 167 -5.14 12.74 -5.38
CA THR A 167 -5.64 13.49 -4.22
C THR A 167 -6.52 12.57 -3.37
N LEU A 168 -6.90 13.00 -2.17
CA LEU A 168 -7.90 12.28 -1.35
C LEU A 168 -9.20 12.03 -2.15
N GLU A 169 -9.69 13.06 -2.83
CA GLU A 169 -10.95 13.01 -3.56
C GLU A 169 -10.87 12.07 -4.77
N THR A 170 -9.78 12.15 -5.54
CA THR A 170 -9.61 11.27 -6.70
C THR A 170 -9.39 9.82 -6.31
N ALA A 171 -8.67 9.55 -5.21
CA ALA A 171 -8.50 8.20 -4.68
C ALA A 171 -9.85 7.57 -4.28
N LEU A 172 -10.65 8.28 -3.47
CA LEU A 172 -11.98 7.82 -3.07
C LEU A 172 -12.89 7.61 -4.29
N LYS A 173 -12.91 8.55 -5.24
CA LYS A 173 -13.68 8.44 -6.48
C LYS A 173 -13.25 7.26 -7.36
N THR A 174 -11.97 6.97 -7.44
CA THR A 174 -11.44 5.82 -8.18
C THR A 174 -11.96 4.50 -7.59
N LEU A 175 -11.98 4.38 -6.26
CA LEU A 175 -12.54 3.21 -5.58
C LEU A 175 -14.05 3.09 -5.80
N GLU A 176 -14.81 4.17 -5.57
CA GLU A 176 -16.26 4.19 -5.79
C GLU A 176 -16.63 3.83 -7.23
N TYR A 177 -15.93 4.42 -8.22
CA TYR A 177 -16.15 4.13 -9.64
C TYR A 177 -15.80 2.69 -10.02
N SER A 178 -14.84 2.09 -9.33
CA SER A 178 -14.48 0.68 -9.48
C SER A 178 -15.47 -0.27 -8.79
N GLY A 179 -16.51 0.28 -8.14
CA GLY A 179 -17.61 -0.46 -7.51
C GLY A 179 -17.36 -0.81 -6.05
N TYR A 180 -16.40 -0.21 -5.39
CA TYR A 180 -16.17 -0.40 -3.95
C TYR A 180 -17.17 0.39 -3.13
N ARG A 181 -17.68 -0.23 -2.06
CA ARG A 181 -18.39 0.44 -0.99
C ARG A 181 -17.41 0.71 0.15
N ILE A 182 -17.09 1.99 0.35
CA ILE A 182 -16.17 2.44 1.39
C ILE A 182 -16.92 2.48 2.72
N HIS A 183 -16.44 1.72 3.71
CA HIS A 183 -17.01 1.68 5.07
C HIS A 183 -16.30 2.62 6.01
N ASP A 184 -14.98 2.74 5.89
CA ASP A 184 -14.15 3.55 6.76
C ASP A 184 -12.85 3.94 6.05
N TRP A 185 -12.27 5.04 6.47
CA TRP A 185 -10.96 5.48 6.02
C TRP A 185 -10.30 6.45 7.00
N PHE A 186 -8.99 6.54 6.94
CA PHE A 186 -8.23 7.61 7.59
C PHE A 186 -6.94 7.90 6.82
N LEU A 187 -6.34 9.05 7.13
CA LEU A 187 -5.04 9.44 6.58
C LEU A 187 -3.92 8.88 7.45
N THR A 188 -2.95 8.23 6.82
CA THR A 188 -1.68 7.87 7.43
C THR A 188 -0.66 8.95 7.12
N GLU A 189 0.29 9.17 8.02
CA GLU A 189 1.28 10.25 7.88
C GLU A 189 2.69 9.67 7.73
N ALA A 190 3.38 10.00 6.64
CA ALA A 190 4.80 9.70 6.47
C ALA A 190 5.68 10.35 7.56
N ALA A 191 5.18 11.41 8.22
CA ALA A 191 5.85 12.03 9.35
C ALA A 191 6.00 11.10 10.58
N SER A 192 5.23 10.01 10.62
CA SER A 192 5.31 8.95 11.64
C SER A 192 6.44 7.96 11.36
N VAL A 193 6.91 7.88 10.11
CA VAL A 193 7.98 6.96 9.70
C VAL A 193 9.33 7.66 9.85
N PRO A 194 10.33 7.03 10.48
CA PRO A 194 11.68 7.58 10.57
C PRO A 194 12.27 7.84 9.18
N THR A 195 12.84 9.02 8.97
CA THR A 195 13.46 9.37 7.70
C THR A 195 14.88 9.89 7.89
N GLY A 196 15.80 9.46 7.02
CA GLY A 196 17.17 9.99 6.93
C GLY A 196 17.25 11.34 6.19
N SER A 197 16.24 11.69 5.40
CA SER A 197 16.26 12.89 4.56
C SER A 197 16.07 14.18 5.37
N ILE A 198 17.05 15.10 5.27
CA ILE A 198 16.97 16.45 5.87
C ILE A 198 15.77 17.22 5.30
N ARG A 199 15.51 17.10 3.99
CA ARG A 199 14.38 17.74 3.32
C ARG A 199 13.03 17.29 3.91
N THR A 200 12.86 16.00 4.13
CA THR A 200 11.65 15.46 4.76
C THR A 200 11.53 15.91 6.22
N ARG A 201 12.64 15.97 6.97
CA ARG A 201 12.66 16.49 8.36
C ARG A 201 12.19 17.94 8.42
N LEU A 202 12.67 18.80 7.52
CA LEU A 202 12.24 20.21 7.44
C LEU A 202 10.76 20.32 7.06
N ALA A 203 10.30 19.53 6.08
CA ALA A 203 8.88 19.50 5.72
C ALA A 203 8.00 19.06 6.91
N ASN A 204 8.47 18.13 7.73
CA ASN A 204 7.73 17.64 8.90
C ASN A 204 7.59 18.69 10.01
N LEU A 205 8.44 19.72 10.06
CA LEU A 205 8.25 20.86 10.99
C LEU A 205 6.95 21.61 10.72
N LEU A 206 6.52 21.69 9.46
CA LEU A 206 5.26 22.31 9.07
C LEU A 206 4.10 21.30 9.06
N ARG A 207 4.34 20.06 8.61
CA ARG A 207 3.33 19.00 8.52
C ARG A 207 2.76 18.64 9.88
N ARG A 208 3.61 18.44 10.90
CA ARG A 208 3.18 18.03 12.25
C ARG A 208 2.18 18.99 12.90
N PRO A 209 2.44 20.32 13.00
CA PRO A 209 1.46 21.23 13.58
C PRO A 209 0.20 21.36 12.75
N LEU A 210 0.33 21.45 11.41
CA LEU A 210 -0.83 21.54 10.52
C LEU A 210 -1.66 20.26 10.55
N GLY A 211 -1.04 19.08 10.59
CA GLY A 211 -1.70 17.78 10.68
C GLY A 211 -2.51 17.62 11.97
N LYS A 212 -2.04 18.17 13.09
CA LYS A 212 -2.80 18.20 14.35
C LYS A 212 -4.06 19.07 14.27
N VAL A 213 -4.03 20.16 13.50
CA VAL A 213 -5.18 21.07 13.32
C VAL A 213 -6.13 20.51 12.25
N SER A 214 -5.61 20.08 11.12
CA SER A 214 -6.37 19.50 10.02
C SER A 214 -5.52 18.56 9.19
N PRO A 215 -5.62 17.24 9.40
CA PRO A 215 -4.89 16.25 8.59
C PRO A 215 -5.17 16.39 7.09
N ILE A 216 -6.44 16.66 6.73
CA ILE A 216 -6.84 16.83 5.32
C ILE A 216 -6.16 18.06 4.71
N LEU A 217 -6.11 19.18 5.40
CA LEU A 217 -5.46 20.40 4.91
C LEU A 217 -3.95 20.19 4.76
N SER A 218 -3.33 19.50 5.72
CA SER A 218 -1.91 19.13 5.65
C SER A 218 -1.62 18.26 4.42
N ALA A 219 -2.43 17.23 4.19
CA ALA A 219 -2.33 16.35 3.02
C ALA A 219 -2.46 17.15 1.71
N ARG A 220 -3.46 18.02 1.60
CA ARG A 220 -3.70 18.83 0.37
C ARG A 220 -2.59 19.85 0.07
N LEU A 221 -2.02 20.46 1.09
CA LEU A 221 -1.02 21.54 0.91
C LEU A 221 0.40 21.03 0.88
N LEU A 222 0.78 20.19 1.85
CA LEU A 222 2.16 19.82 2.11
C LEU A 222 2.49 18.38 1.71
N GLY A 223 1.48 17.53 1.50
CA GLY A 223 1.64 16.12 1.19
C GLY A 223 2.27 15.31 2.32
N GLY A 224 2.80 14.13 1.98
CA GLY A 224 3.37 13.19 2.95
C GLY A 224 2.29 12.48 3.76
N SER A 225 1.14 12.30 3.14
CA SER A 225 0.03 11.50 3.67
C SER A 225 -0.40 10.48 2.63
N SER A 226 -0.88 9.35 3.11
CA SER A 226 -1.56 8.36 2.28
C SER A 226 -2.95 8.10 2.83
N LEU A 227 -3.82 7.55 2.02
CA LEU A 227 -5.17 7.17 2.38
C LEU A 227 -5.22 5.68 2.69
N LEU A 228 -5.64 5.30 3.90
CA LEU A 228 -5.98 3.90 4.22
C LEU A 228 -7.49 3.75 4.20
N VAL A 229 -7.98 2.79 3.41
CA VAL A 229 -9.41 2.56 3.18
C VAL A 229 -9.79 1.14 3.57
N PHE A 230 -10.94 0.98 4.20
CA PHE A 230 -11.61 -0.29 4.48
C PHE A 230 -12.89 -0.35 3.64
N ALA A 231 -12.98 -1.29 2.70
CA ALA A 231 -14.04 -1.37 1.70
C ALA A 231 -14.39 -2.83 1.31
N ASP A 232 -15.59 -3.01 0.71
CA ASP A 232 -16.02 -4.29 0.11
C ASP A 232 -16.26 -4.19 -1.40
#